data_06608f7e98a2d25ebc194c1dc76fd4dc
#
_entry.id   06608f7e98a2d25ebc194c1dc76fd4dc
#
_cell.length_a   1.000
_cell.length_b   1.000
_cell.length_c   1.000
_cell.angle_alpha   90.00
_cell.angle_beta   90.00
_cell.angle_gamma   90.00
#
_symmetry.space_group_name_H-M   'P 1'
#
loop_
_entity.id
_entity.type
_entity.pdbx_description
1 polymer ?
#
loop_
_entity_poly.entity_id
_entity_poly.type
_entity_poly.pdbx_seq_one_letter_code
_entity_poly.pdbx_strand_id
1 'polypeptide(L)'
;MNSPLLSYAVCRGTIAFIWFYQGLIPKLLYPHDDELAMNMAIGFSRSEAVQLATIAGVLEIAMGVAILIFWRQRWPILLTLVAMVGLLAFVVLVQPTLLGGAFNPVTTNVAVAALSIASLHLLQVIEKNRG
;
A
#
# COMPACT_ATOMS: atom_id res chain seq x y z
N MET A 1 26.48 -7.39 4.95
CA MET A 1 25.51 -6.28 4.86
C MET A 1 25.42 -5.63 6.22
N ASN A 2 25.50 -4.31 6.29
CA ASN A 2 25.36 -3.58 7.56
C ASN A 2 23.91 -3.73 8.08
N SER A 3 23.75 -3.82 9.42
CA SER A 3 22.44 -3.99 10.04
C SER A 3 21.37 -2.98 9.54
N PRO A 4 21.66 -1.65 9.42
CA PRO A 4 20.69 -0.71 8.87
C PRO A 4 20.28 -1.00 7.42
N LEU A 5 21.21 -1.48 6.60
CA LEU A 5 20.92 -1.80 5.20
C LEU A 5 20.04 -3.04 5.08
N LEU A 6 20.25 -4.05 5.91
CA LEU A 6 19.40 -5.23 5.97
C LEU A 6 17.98 -4.86 6.42
N SER A 7 17.87 -4.09 7.49
CA SER A 7 16.58 -3.63 8.00
C SER A 7 15.82 -2.79 6.96
N TYR A 8 16.54 -1.91 6.26
CA TYR A 8 15.97 -1.13 5.16
C TYR A 8 15.47 -2.02 4.03
N ALA A 9 16.25 -3.02 3.62
CA ALA A 9 15.87 -3.97 2.57
C ALA A 9 14.62 -4.77 2.96
N VAL A 10 14.53 -5.22 4.21
CA VAL A 10 13.34 -5.92 4.73
C VAL A 10 12.11 -5.01 4.70
N CYS A 11 12.19 -3.80 5.23
CA CYS A 11 11.07 -2.86 5.22
C CYS A 11 10.60 -2.57 3.79
N ARG A 12 11.51 -2.21 2.91
CA ARG A 12 11.20 -1.81 1.54
C ARG A 12 10.69 -2.98 0.70
N GLY A 13 11.31 -4.15 0.83
CA GLY A 13 10.86 -5.37 0.17
C GLY A 13 9.46 -5.81 0.63
N THR A 14 9.18 -5.70 1.91
CA THR A 14 7.85 -6.01 2.46
C THR A 14 6.79 -5.05 1.93
N ILE A 15 7.07 -3.75 1.89
CA ILE A 15 6.13 -2.76 1.32
C ILE A 15 5.87 -3.06 -0.16
N ALA A 16 6.91 -3.34 -0.94
CA ALA A 16 6.75 -3.70 -2.36
C ALA A 16 5.92 -4.98 -2.52
N PHE A 17 6.18 -6.00 -1.72
CA PHE A 17 5.40 -7.25 -1.72
C PHE A 17 3.91 -6.99 -1.42
N ILE A 18 3.61 -6.16 -0.43
CA ILE A 18 2.23 -5.83 -0.08
C ILE A 18 1.53 -5.15 -1.26
N TRP A 19 2.18 -4.19 -1.92
CA TRP A 19 1.63 -3.54 -3.11
C TRP A 19 1.36 -4.54 -4.24
N PHE A 20 2.30 -5.45 -4.53
CA PHE A 20 2.10 -6.50 -5.52
C PHE A 20 0.93 -7.41 -5.16
N TYR A 21 0.89 -7.88 -3.92
CA TYR A 21 -0.15 -8.80 -3.46
C TYR A 21 -1.53 -8.16 -3.53
N GLN A 22 -1.67 -6.95 -3.00
CA GLN A 22 -2.95 -6.23 -2.97
C GLN A 22 -3.44 -5.86 -4.38
N GLY A 23 -2.55 -5.52 -5.28
CA GLY A 23 -2.92 -5.25 -6.67
C GLY A 23 -3.29 -6.50 -7.44
N LEU A 24 -2.53 -7.58 -7.27
CA LEU A 24 -2.71 -8.79 -8.07
C LEU A 24 -3.87 -9.66 -7.58
N ILE A 25 -3.90 -10.02 -6.29
CA ILE A 25 -4.81 -11.05 -5.80
C ILE A 25 -6.24 -10.54 -5.65
N PRO A 26 -6.54 -9.54 -4.78
CA PRO A 26 -7.93 -9.15 -4.55
C PRO A 26 -8.54 -8.26 -5.63
N LYS A 27 -7.74 -7.75 -6.57
CA LYS A 27 -8.21 -6.81 -7.60
C LYS A 27 -8.18 -7.38 -9.02
N LEU A 28 -7.06 -7.95 -9.45
CA LEU A 28 -6.91 -8.44 -10.82
C LEU A 28 -7.34 -9.89 -10.99
N LEU A 29 -6.90 -10.80 -10.11
CA LEU A 29 -7.21 -12.21 -10.22
C LEU A 29 -8.55 -12.58 -9.59
N TYR A 30 -8.84 -12.07 -8.40
CA TYR A 30 -10.04 -12.38 -7.63
C TYR A 30 -10.65 -11.09 -7.07
N PRO A 31 -11.39 -10.30 -7.88
CA PRO A 31 -12.01 -9.06 -7.41
C PRO A 31 -12.82 -9.30 -6.13
N HIS A 32 -12.42 -8.64 -5.04
CA HIS A 32 -12.99 -8.87 -3.72
C HIS A 32 -14.29 -8.06 -3.53
N ASP A 33 -15.30 -8.66 -2.95
CA ASP A 33 -16.62 -8.02 -2.77
C ASP A 33 -16.55 -6.74 -1.93
N ASP A 34 -15.68 -6.68 -0.92
CA ASP A 34 -15.49 -5.47 -0.10
C ASP A 34 -14.94 -4.29 -0.91
N GLU A 35 -14.01 -4.56 -1.82
CA GLU A 35 -13.47 -3.55 -2.75
C GLU A 35 -14.56 -3.02 -3.69
N LEU A 36 -15.36 -3.92 -4.25
CA LEU A 36 -16.48 -3.56 -5.11
C LEU A 36 -17.54 -2.77 -4.33
N ALA A 37 -17.84 -3.20 -3.11
CA ALA A 37 -18.78 -2.51 -2.23
C ALA A 37 -18.35 -1.07 -1.92
N MET A 38 -17.06 -0.83 -1.66
CA MET A 38 -16.52 0.52 -1.46
C MET A 38 -16.74 1.41 -2.69
N ASN A 39 -16.45 0.90 -3.88
CA ASN A 39 -16.64 1.65 -5.11
C ASN A 39 -18.12 1.91 -5.41
N MET A 40 -18.98 0.93 -5.16
CA MET A 40 -20.41 1.07 -5.34
C MET A 40 -21.03 2.06 -4.33
N ALA A 41 -20.49 2.14 -3.12
CA ALA A 41 -20.97 3.06 -2.08
C ALA A 41 -20.83 4.54 -2.46
N ILE A 42 -19.92 4.87 -3.37
CA ILE A 42 -19.74 6.24 -3.89
C ILE A 42 -20.47 6.49 -5.22
N GLY A 43 -21.34 5.58 -5.64
CA GLY A 43 -22.26 5.78 -6.75
C GLY A 43 -21.92 5.07 -8.06
N PHE A 44 -20.86 4.25 -8.09
CA PHE A 44 -20.51 3.48 -9.28
C PHE A 44 -21.38 2.21 -9.42
N SER A 45 -21.69 1.81 -10.64
CA SER A 45 -22.30 0.52 -10.94
C SER A 45 -21.31 -0.63 -10.65
N ARG A 46 -21.82 -1.88 -10.58
CA ARG A 46 -20.94 -3.05 -10.39
C ARG A 46 -19.89 -3.18 -11.50
N SER A 47 -20.26 -2.95 -12.75
CA SER A 47 -19.33 -2.98 -13.89
C SER A 47 -18.24 -1.92 -13.77
N GLU A 48 -18.62 -0.69 -13.41
CA GLU A 48 -17.67 0.39 -13.19
C GLU A 48 -16.78 0.12 -11.95
N ALA A 49 -17.33 -0.47 -10.89
CA ALA A 49 -16.58 -0.87 -9.71
C ALA A 49 -15.49 -1.90 -10.03
N VAL A 50 -15.79 -2.88 -10.89
CA VAL A 50 -14.80 -3.87 -11.37
C VAL A 50 -13.72 -3.19 -12.21
N GLN A 51 -14.06 -2.26 -13.09
CA GLN A 51 -13.09 -1.50 -13.87
C GLN A 51 -12.17 -0.66 -12.99
N LEU A 52 -12.72 0.02 -12.00
CA LEU A 52 -11.93 0.79 -11.02
C LEU A 52 -10.98 -0.10 -10.22
N ALA A 53 -11.44 -1.26 -9.78
CA ALA A 53 -10.60 -2.23 -9.07
C ALA A 53 -9.45 -2.73 -9.96
N THR A 54 -9.71 -2.97 -11.24
CA THR A 54 -8.68 -3.38 -12.22
C THR A 54 -7.62 -2.28 -12.39
N ILE A 55 -8.05 -1.04 -12.60
CA ILE A 55 -7.14 0.12 -12.73
C ILE A 55 -6.33 0.29 -11.46
N ALA A 56 -6.96 0.26 -10.29
CA ALA A 56 -6.28 0.34 -9.01
C ALA A 56 -5.26 -0.79 -8.83
N GLY A 57 -5.61 -2.02 -9.20
CA GLY A 57 -4.71 -3.17 -9.15
C GLY A 57 -3.45 -2.99 -10.00
N VAL A 58 -3.60 -2.49 -11.22
CA VAL A 58 -2.45 -2.18 -12.10
C VAL A 58 -1.58 -1.08 -11.49
N LEU A 59 -2.18 -0.02 -10.95
CA LEU A 59 -1.45 1.06 -10.29
C LEU A 59 -0.70 0.59 -9.03
N GLU A 60 -1.29 -0.31 -8.27
CA GLU A 60 -0.65 -0.90 -7.09
C GLU A 60 0.55 -1.76 -7.45
N ILE A 61 0.46 -2.57 -8.50
CA ILE A 61 1.60 -3.32 -9.03
C ILE A 61 2.69 -2.37 -9.52
N ALA A 62 2.32 -1.33 -10.26
CA ALA A 62 3.27 -0.31 -10.71
C ALA A 62 3.97 0.39 -9.53
N MET A 63 3.25 0.62 -8.43
CA MET A 63 3.84 1.16 -7.21
C MET A 63 4.85 0.19 -6.58
N GLY A 64 4.53 -1.10 -6.51
CA GLY A 64 5.47 -2.13 -6.06
C GLY A 64 6.76 -2.14 -6.89
N VAL A 65 6.63 -2.07 -8.21
CA VAL A 65 7.78 -1.96 -9.12
C VAL A 65 8.58 -0.68 -8.86
N ALA A 66 7.91 0.45 -8.72
CA ALA A 66 8.57 1.74 -8.45
C ALA A 66 9.37 1.71 -7.14
N ILE A 67 8.83 1.09 -6.08
CA ILE A 67 9.53 0.93 -4.80
C ILE A 67 10.84 0.16 -4.96
N LEU A 68 10.88 -0.85 -5.82
CA LEU A 68 12.07 -1.65 -6.08
C LEU A 68 13.06 -0.94 -7.01
N ILE A 69 12.59 -0.32 -8.09
CA ILE A 69 13.44 0.39 -9.06
C ILE A 69 14.07 1.63 -8.42
N PHE A 70 13.26 2.46 -7.78
CA PHE A 70 13.70 3.69 -7.12
C PHE A 70 14.15 3.45 -5.68
N TRP A 71 14.97 2.43 -5.50
CA TRP A 71 15.38 1.88 -4.20
C TRP A 71 15.89 2.90 -3.19
N ARG A 72 16.55 3.96 -3.64
CA ARG A 72 17.12 5.03 -2.81
C ARG A 72 16.33 6.32 -2.80
N GLN A 73 15.27 6.38 -3.57
CA GLN A 73 14.41 7.55 -3.62
C GLN A 73 13.37 7.48 -2.50
N ARG A 74 13.01 8.64 -1.96
CA ARG A 74 12.03 8.74 -0.86
C ARG A 74 10.60 8.78 -1.38
N TRP A 75 10.38 9.28 -2.60
CA TRP A 75 9.04 9.55 -3.12
C TRP A 75 8.12 8.32 -3.16
N PRO A 76 8.57 7.09 -3.50
CA PRO A 76 7.64 5.95 -3.51
C PRO A 76 7.13 5.60 -2.11
N ILE A 77 7.98 5.76 -1.11
CA ILE A 77 7.61 5.50 0.29
C ILE A 77 6.73 6.62 0.84
N LEU A 78 6.99 7.87 0.51
CA LEU A 78 6.12 9.00 0.87
C LEU A 78 4.75 8.85 0.24
N LEU A 79 4.69 8.46 -1.02
CA LEU A 79 3.42 8.20 -1.71
C LEU A 79 2.67 7.02 -1.09
N THR A 80 3.38 5.95 -0.69
CA THR A 80 2.79 4.84 0.06
C THR A 80 2.19 5.33 1.38
N LEU A 81 2.91 6.13 2.14
CA LEU A 81 2.41 6.67 3.41
C LEU A 81 1.14 7.51 3.22
N VAL A 82 1.13 8.40 2.24
CA VAL A 82 -0.05 9.21 1.90
C VAL A 82 -1.22 8.32 1.47
N ALA A 83 -0.95 7.30 0.65
CA ALA A 83 -1.98 6.36 0.21
C ALA A 83 -2.59 5.58 1.38
N MET A 84 -1.78 5.11 2.33
CA MET A 84 -2.27 4.37 3.50
C MET A 84 -3.17 5.23 4.38
N VAL A 85 -2.78 6.47 4.63
CA VAL A 85 -3.60 7.42 5.40
C VAL A 85 -4.88 7.77 4.64
N GLY A 86 -4.79 8.04 3.35
CA GLY A 86 -5.94 8.36 2.49
C GLY A 86 -6.95 7.22 2.39
N LEU A 87 -6.46 5.99 2.17
CA LEU A 87 -7.32 4.80 2.11
C LEU A 87 -8.01 4.53 3.46
N LEU A 88 -7.28 4.67 4.56
CA LEU A 88 -7.87 4.50 5.90
C LEU A 88 -8.97 5.54 6.16
N ALA A 89 -8.71 6.81 5.84
CA ALA A 89 -9.71 7.87 5.95
C ALA A 89 -10.93 7.58 5.07
N PHE A 90 -10.74 7.12 3.84
CA PHE A 90 -11.81 6.74 2.93
C PHE A 90 -12.69 5.62 3.52
N VAL A 91 -12.07 4.55 4.04
CA VAL A 91 -12.82 3.44 4.66
C VAL A 91 -13.63 3.91 5.86
N VAL A 92 -13.03 4.72 6.74
CA VAL A 92 -13.73 5.26 7.93
C VAL A 92 -14.95 6.09 7.54
N LEU A 93 -14.85 6.89 6.49
CA LEU A 93 -15.91 7.81 6.08
C LEU A 93 -16.99 7.15 5.21
N VAL A 94 -16.60 6.21 4.34
CA VAL A 94 -17.50 5.66 3.30
C VAL A 94 -18.02 4.27 3.67
N GLN A 95 -17.19 3.42 4.26
CA GLN A 95 -17.54 2.01 4.52
C GLN A 95 -17.02 1.55 5.90
N PRO A 96 -17.49 2.15 7.01
CA PRO A 96 -16.95 1.86 8.34
C PRO A 96 -17.16 0.42 8.81
N THR A 97 -18.08 -0.34 8.20
CA THR A 97 -18.34 -1.74 8.51
C THR A 97 -17.11 -2.63 8.25
N LEU A 98 -16.22 -2.24 7.32
CA LEU A 98 -14.98 -2.97 7.04
C LEU A 98 -13.96 -2.91 8.17
N LEU A 99 -14.11 -1.96 9.11
CA LEU A 99 -13.19 -1.83 10.25
C LEU A 99 -13.35 -2.98 11.26
N GLY A 100 -14.50 -3.64 11.28
CA GLY A 100 -14.79 -4.76 12.19
C GLY A 100 -14.38 -6.14 11.67
N GLY A 101 -13.86 -6.24 10.46
CA GLY A 101 -13.43 -7.50 9.87
C GLY A 101 -12.17 -8.08 10.52
N ALA A 102 -12.01 -9.43 10.47
CA ALA A 102 -10.84 -10.12 11.01
C ALA A 102 -9.53 -9.70 10.29
N PHE A 103 -9.61 -9.48 8.99
CA PHE A 103 -8.52 -8.98 8.15
C PHE A 103 -8.89 -7.58 7.64
N ASN A 104 -8.87 -6.61 8.53
CA ASN A 104 -9.39 -5.29 8.24
C ASN A 104 -8.31 -4.33 7.70
N PRO A 105 -8.72 -3.26 7.00
CA PRO A 105 -7.77 -2.29 6.43
C PRO A 105 -7.00 -1.48 7.48
N VAL A 106 -7.53 -1.35 8.71
CA VAL A 106 -6.85 -0.59 9.76
C VAL A 106 -5.51 -1.23 10.10
N THR A 107 -5.51 -2.53 10.40
CA THR A 107 -4.29 -3.25 10.81
C THR A 107 -3.26 -3.29 9.68
N THR A 108 -3.69 -3.54 8.46
CA THR A 108 -2.80 -3.57 7.29
C THR A 108 -2.23 -2.18 6.99
N ASN A 109 -3.06 -1.16 6.95
CA ASN A 109 -2.62 0.20 6.61
C ASN A 109 -1.73 0.81 7.69
N VAL A 110 -2.01 0.55 8.97
CA VAL A 110 -1.14 0.98 10.08
C VAL A 110 0.21 0.28 10.00
N ALA A 111 0.25 -1.01 9.72
CA ALA A 111 1.50 -1.76 9.57
C ALA A 111 2.35 -1.22 8.41
N VAL A 112 1.74 -0.98 7.24
CA VAL A 112 2.44 -0.42 6.08
C VAL A 112 2.91 1.01 6.34
N ALA A 113 2.11 1.83 7.01
CA ALA A 113 2.52 3.19 7.40
C ALA A 113 3.73 3.15 8.36
N ALA A 114 3.72 2.26 9.35
CA ALA A 114 4.85 2.08 10.26
C ALA A 114 6.12 1.62 9.54
N LEU A 115 6.02 0.65 8.63
CA LEU A 115 7.13 0.21 7.78
C LEU A 115 7.66 1.33 6.88
N SER A 116 6.77 2.18 6.38
CA SER A 116 7.15 3.34 5.55
C SER A 116 7.95 4.36 6.36
N ILE A 117 7.51 4.69 7.56
CA ILE A 117 8.24 5.59 8.47
C ILE A 117 9.61 4.99 8.82
N ALA A 118 9.66 3.71 9.18
CA ALA A 118 10.91 3.03 9.48
C ALA A 118 11.86 3.02 8.27
N SER A 119 11.36 2.77 7.07
CA SER A 119 12.13 2.80 5.83
C SER A 119 12.72 4.17 5.54
N LEU A 120 11.95 5.25 5.73
CA LEU A 120 12.45 6.63 5.55
C LEU A 120 13.55 6.98 6.57
N HIS A 121 13.38 6.59 7.82
CA HIS A 121 14.38 6.80 8.86
C HIS A 121 15.67 6.04 8.56
N LEU A 122 15.57 4.77 8.19
CA LEU A 122 16.73 3.94 7.86
C LEU A 122 17.47 4.49 6.63
N LEU A 123 16.76 5.01 5.63
CA LEU A 123 17.40 5.64 4.49
C LEU A 123 18.22 6.85 4.89
N GLN A 124 17.70 7.70 5.80
CA GLN A 124 18.45 8.84 6.35
C GLN A 124 19.74 8.39 7.07
N VAL A 125 19.65 7.34 7.87
CA VAL A 125 20.82 6.79 8.59
C VAL A 125 21.87 6.26 7.61
N ILE A 126 21.44 5.55 6.57
CA ILE A 126 22.33 5.01 5.54
C ILE A 126 23.01 6.12 4.74
N GLU A 127 22.28 7.17 4.37
CA GLU A 127 22.80 8.34 3.66
C GLU A 127 23.84 9.07 4.50
N LYS A 128 23.54 9.31 5.79
CA LYS A 128 24.46 9.98 6.72
C LYS A 128 25.77 9.21 6.93
N ASN A 129 25.73 7.89 6.95
CA ASN A 129 26.91 7.05 7.16
C ASN A 129 27.79 6.93 5.91
N ARG A 130 27.37 7.47 4.78
CA ARG A 130 28.13 7.46 3.50
C ARG A 130 28.78 8.79 3.15
N GLY A 131 28.38 9.84 3.81
CA GLY A 131 28.99 11.17 3.65
C GLY A 131 30.08 11.39 4.71
#